data_fe058f9285df78fd9dd4e3dea024df56
#
_entry.id   fe058f9285df78fd9dd4e3dea024df56
#
_cell.length_a   1.000
_cell.length_b   1.000
_cell.length_c   1.000
_cell.angle_alpha   90.00
_cell.angle_beta   90.00
_cell.angle_gamma   90.00
#
_symmetry.space_group_name_H-M   'P 1'
#
loop_
_entity.id
_entity.type
_entity.pdbx_description
1 polymer ?
#
loop_
_entity_poly.entity_id
_entity_poly.type
_entity_poly.pdbx_seq_one_letter_code
_entity_poly.pdbx_strand_id
1 'polypeptide(L)'
;MRSLYGKFLSFTTGIMMTSAIIAFLVVNTYYHQQLKGQNDEKNMNIALSLAEFIESEKMDRLDDFFQTQAAVGYKLYVVDEDGQASFYGAPFREQNLEQEAVDLVLGGDRYHGMRDLKTETFMTGFFSDQLANTVGVPFDINGKRFALFMRPDIKMLFTEVHFLLGGMVVVMAIVSLLSMLIVAKKLIEPITKLTVATKRVAEERFTGTLEINRKDEIGQLAQSFQKMTERLSENDRIRKEFISDVSHDFQSPLLNIKGYADLLKNDDLPMLDRKNYATVIQSETERLSSLTKQLLLLTSLDQLSSPLHLKSFRMDTQIKETVRKYRWLSEEKQISISVELDEVEFTGDPSFLEKVWENLISNALKYTSPKGKVDIVLTDYEDRVRIEVRDDGIGIASEHLSRIFDRFYRVDESRTWEIEGTGLGLSIVQEVVELHGGDIHVDSNDGAGTTFTVILPKL
;
A
#
# COMPACT_ATOMS: atom_id res chain seq x y z
N MET A 1 7.70 0.55 23.74
CA MET A 1 7.00 -0.26 22.71
C MET A 1 7.09 0.45 21.36
N ARG A 2 8.09 0.11 20.53
CA ARG A 2 8.32 0.76 19.23
C ARG A 2 7.72 -0.01 18.03
N SER A 3 7.30 -1.25 18.24
CA SER A 3 6.75 -2.13 17.19
C SER A 3 5.26 -1.85 16.97
N LEU A 4 4.81 -1.84 15.70
CA LEU A 4 3.40 -1.74 15.31
C LEU A 4 2.56 -2.85 15.98
N TYR A 5 3.11 -4.05 16.07
CA TYR A 5 2.53 -5.19 16.77
C TYR A 5 2.25 -4.87 18.26
N GLY A 6 3.24 -4.31 18.98
CA GLY A 6 3.07 -3.95 20.39
C GLY A 6 2.03 -2.84 20.60
N LYS A 7 1.97 -1.85 19.69
CA LYS A 7 0.95 -0.80 19.73
C LYS A 7 -0.45 -1.37 19.51
N PHE A 8 -0.63 -2.23 18.51
CA PHE A 8 -1.90 -2.88 18.23
C PHE A 8 -2.37 -3.73 19.41
N LEU A 9 -1.48 -4.54 19.97
CA LEU A 9 -1.78 -5.38 21.13
C LEU A 9 -2.22 -4.55 22.35
N SER A 10 -1.49 -3.49 22.66
CA SER A 10 -1.81 -2.59 23.78
C SER A 10 -3.15 -1.87 23.58
N PHE A 11 -3.41 -1.40 22.36
CA PHE A 11 -4.64 -0.69 22.02
C PHE A 11 -5.87 -1.61 22.12
N THR A 12 -5.79 -2.81 21.57
CA THR A 12 -6.90 -3.78 21.63
C THR A 12 -7.14 -4.31 23.03
N THR A 13 -6.08 -4.53 23.83
CA THR A 13 -6.21 -4.87 25.26
C THR A 13 -6.87 -3.73 26.04
N GLY A 14 -6.48 -2.49 25.75
CA GLY A 14 -7.11 -1.29 26.34
C GLY A 14 -8.61 -1.20 26.02
N ILE A 15 -9.01 -1.46 24.77
CA ILE A 15 -10.42 -1.50 24.37
C ILE A 15 -11.16 -2.61 25.12
N MET A 16 -10.58 -3.79 25.26
CA MET A 16 -11.23 -4.90 26.00
C MET A 16 -11.46 -4.52 27.48
N MET A 17 -10.46 -3.92 28.13
CA MET A 17 -10.60 -3.50 29.53
C MET A 17 -11.65 -2.39 29.70
N THR A 18 -11.62 -1.37 28.83
CA THR A 18 -12.62 -0.29 28.90
C THR A 18 -14.03 -0.80 28.59
N SER A 19 -14.19 -1.71 27.64
CA SER A 19 -15.47 -2.34 27.33
C SER A 19 -16.02 -3.16 28.53
N ALA A 20 -15.15 -3.89 29.23
CA ALA A 20 -15.52 -4.63 30.43
C ALA A 20 -16.00 -3.69 31.55
N ILE A 21 -15.30 -2.59 31.77
CA ILE A 21 -15.68 -1.56 32.76
C ILE A 21 -17.05 -0.95 32.40
N ILE A 22 -17.22 -0.55 31.13
CA ILE A 22 -18.49 0.03 30.65
C ILE A 22 -19.63 -0.96 30.83
N ALA A 23 -19.43 -2.22 30.40
CA ALA A 23 -20.42 -3.27 30.56
C ALA A 23 -20.82 -3.47 32.03
N PHE A 24 -19.84 -3.49 32.94
CA PHE A 24 -20.10 -3.57 34.38
C PHE A 24 -20.95 -2.39 34.87
N LEU A 25 -20.59 -1.16 34.51
CA LEU A 25 -21.32 0.03 34.91
C LEU A 25 -22.77 0.03 34.39
N VAL A 26 -22.96 -0.36 33.13
CA VAL A 26 -24.31 -0.44 32.52
C VAL A 26 -25.17 -1.49 33.24
N VAL A 27 -24.62 -2.69 33.47
CA VAL A 27 -25.35 -3.78 34.15
C VAL A 27 -25.65 -3.40 35.62
N ASN A 28 -24.70 -2.79 36.32
CA ASN A 28 -24.87 -2.34 37.70
C ASN A 28 -25.95 -1.24 37.79
N THR A 29 -25.95 -0.28 36.87
CA THR A 29 -26.97 0.77 36.81
C THR A 29 -28.37 0.17 36.52
N TYR A 30 -28.44 -0.76 35.56
CA TYR A 30 -29.69 -1.45 35.25
C TYR A 30 -30.23 -2.22 36.47
N TYR A 31 -29.37 -2.92 37.21
CA TYR A 31 -29.73 -3.61 38.44
C TYR A 31 -30.35 -2.63 39.44
N HIS A 32 -29.69 -1.51 39.73
CA HIS A 32 -30.16 -0.55 40.72
C HIS A 32 -31.44 0.16 40.32
N GLN A 33 -31.67 0.44 39.06
CA GLN A 33 -32.84 1.16 38.58
C GLN A 33 -34.09 0.26 38.42
N GLN A 34 -33.90 -0.97 37.99
CA GLN A 34 -34.99 -1.85 37.57
C GLN A 34 -35.14 -3.11 38.45
N LEU A 35 -34.03 -3.87 38.60
CA LEU A 35 -34.11 -5.19 39.20
C LEU A 35 -34.22 -5.16 40.73
N LYS A 36 -33.63 -4.16 41.37
CA LYS A 36 -33.62 -4.04 42.83
C LYS A 36 -35.03 -3.91 43.40
N GLY A 37 -35.85 -3.06 42.80
CA GLY A 37 -37.25 -2.91 43.21
C GLY A 37 -38.11 -4.17 42.95
N GLN A 38 -37.92 -4.78 41.79
CA GLN A 38 -38.64 -6.03 41.46
C GLN A 38 -38.26 -7.18 42.38
N ASN A 39 -36.98 -7.28 42.79
CA ASN A 39 -36.53 -8.30 43.72
C ASN A 39 -37.10 -8.06 45.13
N ASP A 40 -37.16 -6.81 45.59
CA ASP A 40 -37.78 -6.44 46.85
C ASP A 40 -39.28 -6.85 46.87
N GLU A 41 -40.04 -6.44 45.85
CA GLU A 41 -41.45 -6.75 45.73
C GLU A 41 -41.72 -8.27 45.67
N LYS A 42 -40.93 -9.02 44.90
CA LYS A 42 -41.02 -10.48 44.82
C LYS A 42 -40.78 -11.14 46.18
N ASN A 43 -39.72 -10.76 46.89
CA ASN A 43 -39.40 -11.34 48.20
C ASN A 43 -40.35 -10.90 49.28
N MET A 44 -40.89 -9.66 49.19
CA MET A 44 -41.92 -9.16 50.06
C MET A 44 -43.21 -10.02 49.94
N ASN A 45 -43.65 -10.30 48.75
CA ASN A 45 -44.80 -11.16 48.52
C ASN A 45 -44.64 -12.58 49.07
N ILE A 46 -43.41 -13.15 48.94
CA ILE A 46 -43.09 -14.46 49.53
C ILE A 46 -43.13 -14.37 51.06
N ALA A 47 -42.53 -13.33 51.66
CA ALA A 47 -42.51 -13.15 53.11
C ALA A 47 -43.93 -12.99 53.70
N LEU A 48 -44.77 -12.21 53.00
CA LEU A 48 -46.17 -12.05 53.39
C LEU A 48 -46.95 -13.38 53.32
N SER A 49 -46.75 -14.15 52.25
CA SER A 49 -47.39 -15.49 52.09
C SER A 49 -46.95 -16.45 53.23
N LEU A 50 -45.67 -16.39 53.62
CA LEU A 50 -45.16 -17.17 54.75
C LEU A 50 -45.77 -16.72 56.06
N ALA A 51 -45.85 -15.42 56.32
CA ALA A 51 -46.48 -14.85 57.52
C ALA A 51 -47.96 -15.27 57.62
N GLU A 52 -48.72 -15.09 56.53
CA GLU A 52 -50.15 -15.48 56.45
C GLU A 52 -50.34 -17.01 56.69
N PHE A 53 -49.47 -17.82 56.14
CA PHE A 53 -49.51 -19.29 56.34
C PHE A 53 -49.26 -19.64 57.81
N ILE A 54 -48.28 -19.02 58.50
CA ILE A 54 -47.94 -19.26 59.88
C ILE A 54 -49.14 -18.86 60.79
N GLU A 55 -49.79 -17.74 60.53
CA GLU A 55 -50.93 -17.25 61.26
C GLU A 55 -52.19 -18.15 61.10
N SER A 56 -52.40 -18.60 59.84
CA SER A 56 -53.60 -19.42 59.54
C SER A 56 -53.57 -20.82 60.18
N GLU A 57 -52.39 -21.47 60.13
CA GLU A 57 -52.21 -22.83 60.58
C GLU A 57 -51.93 -22.95 62.11
N LYS A 58 -51.74 -21.82 62.83
CA LYS A 58 -51.38 -21.74 64.27
C LYS A 58 -50.26 -22.67 64.65
N MET A 59 -49.18 -22.59 63.93
CA MET A 59 -48.04 -23.52 63.99
C MET A 59 -47.44 -23.63 65.39
N ASP A 60 -47.43 -24.82 65.96
CA ASP A 60 -46.75 -25.10 67.23
C ASP A 60 -45.23 -25.31 67.08
N ARG A 61 -44.72 -25.59 65.86
CA ARG A 61 -43.31 -25.87 65.57
C ARG A 61 -42.71 -24.87 64.60
N LEU A 62 -42.58 -23.65 65.00
CA LEU A 62 -42.00 -22.56 64.20
C LEU A 62 -40.55 -22.80 63.77
N ASP A 63 -39.73 -23.38 64.68
CA ASP A 63 -38.35 -23.68 64.37
C ASP A 63 -38.19 -24.68 63.22
N ASP A 64 -38.93 -25.79 63.23
CA ASP A 64 -38.91 -26.79 62.19
C ASP A 64 -39.34 -26.21 60.82
N PHE A 65 -40.32 -25.33 60.84
CA PHE A 65 -40.83 -24.65 59.67
C PHE A 65 -39.77 -23.70 59.08
N PHE A 66 -39.15 -22.85 59.90
CA PHE A 66 -38.11 -21.93 59.40
C PHE A 66 -36.87 -22.66 59.01
N GLN A 67 -36.48 -23.76 59.63
CA GLN A 67 -35.39 -24.60 59.17
C GLN A 67 -35.69 -25.20 57.78
N THR A 68 -36.92 -25.61 57.53
CA THR A 68 -37.35 -26.12 56.23
C THR A 68 -37.26 -25.06 55.16
N GLN A 69 -37.70 -23.82 55.46
CA GLN A 69 -37.60 -22.69 54.51
C GLN A 69 -36.12 -22.33 54.26
N ALA A 70 -35.27 -22.40 55.29
CA ALA A 70 -33.85 -22.19 55.13
C ALA A 70 -33.21 -23.31 54.25
N ALA A 71 -33.62 -24.56 54.35
CA ALA A 71 -33.13 -25.65 53.52
C ALA A 71 -33.54 -25.52 52.04
N VAL A 72 -34.67 -24.83 51.76
CA VAL A 72 -35.12 -24.47 50.38
C VAL A 72 -34.29 -23.31 49.78
N GLY A 73 -33.53 -22.60 50.59
CA GLY A 73 -32.60 -21.56 50.08
C GLY A 73 -32.93 -20.12 50.49
N TYR A 74 -33.52 -19.98 51.68
CA TYR A 74 -33.76 -18.64 52.29
C TYR A 74 -32.91 -18.48 53.54
N LYS A 75 -32.46 -17.27 53.78
CA LYS A 75 -31.89 -16.82 55.05
C LYS A 75 -32.95 -16.05 55.79
N LEU A 76 -33.25 -16.46 57.03
CA LEU A 76 -34.33 -15.93 57.83
C LEU A 76 -33.73 -15.43 59.18
N TYR A 77 -34.26 -14.28 59.61
CA TYR A 77 -34.00 -13.73 60.94
C TYR A 77 -35.33 -13.40 61.52
N VAL A 78 -35.65 -13.99 62.66
CA VAL A 78 -36.93 -13.87 63.37
C VAL A 78 -36.67 -13.25 64.74
N VAL A 79 -37.42 -12.22 65.10
CA VAL A 79 -37.31 -11.55 66.38
C VAL A 79 -38.70 -11.47 67.01
N ASP A 80 -38.81 -11.75 68.31
CA ASP A 80 -40.07 -11.59 69.06
C ASP A 80 -40.14 -10.22 69.80
N GLU A 81 -41.29 -9.92 70.42
CA GLU A 81 -41.49 -8.70 71.22
C GLU A 81 -40.57 -8.56 72.40
N ASP A 82 -40.04 -9.67 72.93
CA ASP A 82 -39.10 -9.69 74.06
C ASP A 82 -37.67 -9.46 73.63
N GLY A 83 -37.41 -9.31 72.30
CA GLY A 83 -36.10 -9.11 71.67
C GLY A 83 -35.30 -10.40 71.55
N GLN A 84 -35.91 -11.60 71.68
CA GLN A 84 -35.25 -12.84 71.39
C GLN A 84 -35.21 -13.07 69.90
N ALA A 85 -34.00 -13.28 69.40
CA ALA A 85 -33.76 -13.39 67.96
C ALA A 85 -33.20 -14.78 67.59
N SER A 86 -33.72 -15.33 66.49
CA SER A 86 -33.28 -16.63 65.90
C SER A 86 -32.88 -16.47 64.45
N PHE A 87 -31.79 -17.09 64.07
CA PHE A 87 -31.31 -17.14 62.66
C PHE A 87 -31.52 -18.57 62.09
N TYR A 88 -32.05 -18.60 60.86
CA TYR A 88 -32.21 -19.88 60.15
C TYR A 88 -31.55 -19.77 58.74
N GLY A 89 -30.86 -20.84 58.34
CA GLY A 89 -30.06 -20.89 57.13
C GLY A 89 -28.61 -20.50 57.34
N ALA A 90 -27.89 -20.16 56.24
CA ALA A 90 -26.51 -19.75 56.29
C ALA A 90 -26.39 -18.39 57.01
N PRO A 91 -25.32 -18.16 57.80
CA PRO A 91 -25.12 -16.90 58.50
C PRO A 91 -25.00 -15.73 57.53
N PHE A 92 -25.51 -14.58 57.92
CA PHE A 92 -25.26 -13.34 57.19
C PHE A 92 -23.78 -12.91 57.41
N ARG A 93 -23.18 -12.37 56.37
CA ARG A 93 -21.81 -11.84 56.45
C ARG A 93 -21.72 -10.64 57.39
N GLU A 94 -22.77 -9.79 57.33
CA GLU A 94 -22.90 -8.58 58.17
C GLU A 94 -24.30 -8.57 58.81
N GLN A 95 -24.27 -8.51 60.14
CA GLN A 95 -25.52 -8.50 60.96
C GLN A 95 -25.84 -7.04 61.38
N ASN A 96 -25.97 -6.16 60.40
CA ASN A 96 -26.05 -4.71 60.56
C ASN A 96 -27.50 -4.16 60.46
N LEU A 97 -28.49 -4.88 60.94
CA LEU A 97 -29.85 -4.38 60.98
C LEU A 97 -30.05 -3.37 62.13
N GLU A 98 -30.53 -2.20 61.79
CA GLU A 98 -30.82 -1.16 62.79
C GLU A 98 -32.02 -1.54 63.62
N GLN A 99 -32.02 -1.19 64.95
CA GLN A 99 -33.12 -1.54 65.83
C GLN A 99 -34.43 -0.87 65.39
N GLU A 100 -34.35 0.29 64.76
CA GLU A 100 -35.53 0.98 64.19
C GLU A 100 -36.24 0.12 63.11
N ALA A 101 -35.52 -0.68 62.38
CA ALA A 101 -36.13 -1.59 61.37
C ALA A 101 -36.88 -2.76 62.05
N VAL A 102 -36.38 -3.26 63.18
CA VAL A 102 -37.00 -4.28 63.99
C VAL A 102 -38.28 -3.73 64.60
N ASP A 103 -38.17 -2.55 65.22
CA ASP A 103 -39.32 -1.87 65.87
C ASP A 103 -40.40 -1.49 64.85
N LEU A 104 -40.03 -1.10 63.61
CA LEU A 104 -40.94 -0.82 62.53
C LEU A 104 -41.79 -2.07 62.20
N VAL A 105 -41.14 -3.23 62.07
CA VAL A 105 -41.83 -4.48 61.68
C VAL A 105 -42.71 -4.98 62.84
N LEU A 106 -42.17 -4.95 64.08
CA LEU A 106 -42.97 -5.28 65.26
C LEU A 106 -44.16 -4.33 65.45
N GLY A 107 -44.06 -3.07 65.01
CA GLY A 107 -45.13 -2.07 64.94
C GLY A 107 -46.24 -2.42 63.93
N GLY A 108 -46.05 -3.38 63.05
CA GLY A 108 -47.02 -3.79 62.04
C GLY A 108 -46.74 -3.31 60.60
N ASP A 109 -45.65 -2.53 60.41
CA ASP A 109 -45.21 -2.02 59.13
C ASP A 109 -44.27 -3.00 58.40
N ARG A 110 -44.02 -2.74 57.11
CA ARG A 110 -43.16 -3.59 56.26
C ARG A 110 -41.78 -2.92 56.11
N TYR A 111 -40.71 -3.76 56.12
CA TYR A 111 -39.35 -3.31 55.90
C TYR A 111 -38.91 -3.68 54.50
N HIS A 112 -38.48 -2.67 53.73
CA HIS A 112 -38.02 -2.78 52.32
C HIS A 112 -36.53 -2.64 52.21
N GLY A 113 -35.73 -3.37 53.00
CA GLY A 113 -34.26 -3.25 53.00
C GLY A 113 -33.60 -3.60 51.69
N MET A 114 -34.18 -4.54 50.93
CA MET A 114 -33.64 -4.87 49.61
C MET A 114 -33.78 -3.70 48.63
N ARG A 115 -34.86 -2.91 48.71
CA ARG A 115 -35.07 -1.73 47.87
C ARG A 115 -34.29 -0.51 48.38
N ASP A 116 -34.23 -0.32 49.70
CA ASP A 116 -33.74 0.91 50.30
C ASP A 116 -32.28 0.88 50.74
N LEU A 117 -31.60 -0.28 50.57
CA LEU A 117 -30.19 -0.41 50.86
C LEU A 117 -29.33 0.60 50.06
N LYS A 118 -28.40 1.29 50.74
CA LYS A 118 -27.52 2.28 50.09
C LYS A 118 -26.71 1.64 48.97
N THR A 119 -26.63 2.35 47.85
CA THR A 119 -25.89 1.91 46.66
C THR A 119 -24.40 2.03 46.86
N GLU A 120 -23.66 0.96 46.79
CA GLU A 120 -22.20 0.94 46.77
C GLU A 120 -21.67 0.89 45.33
N THR A 121 -20.62 1.66 45.06
CA THR A 121 -20.12 1.90 43.70
C THR A 121 -19.57 0.63 43.01
N PHE A 122 -19.05 -0.32 43.77
CA PHE A 122 -18.39 -1.53 43.27
C PHE A 122 -19.07 -2.85 43.63
N MET A 123 -20.17 -2.81 44.34
CA MET A 123 -20.91 -4.00 44.74
C MET A 123 -22.36 -3.91 44.29
N THR A 124 -22.77 -4.84 43.43
CA THR A 124 -24.20 -4.98 43.12
C THR A 124 -24.91 -5.36 44.42
N GLY A 125 -25.93 -4.61 44.83
CA GLY A 125 -26.73 -4.93 46.01
C GLY A 125 -27.27 -6.35 46.02
N PHE A 126 -27.37 -6.98 44.83
CA PHE A 126 -27.71 -8.38 44.67
C PHE A 126 -26.78 -9.35 45.43
N PHE A 127 -25.48 -9.08 45.43
CA PHE A 127 -24.44 -9.92 46.09
C PHE A 127 -24.15 -9.45 47.55
N SER A 128 -24.76 -8.38 48.03
CA SER A 128 -24.55 -7.90 49.37
C SER A 128 -25.25 -8.86 50.35
N ASP A 129 -24.45 -9.59 51.14
CA ASP A 129 -24.92 -10.57 52.12
C ASP A 129 -25.01 -9.93 53.50
N GLN A 130 -25.85 -8.86 53.58
CA GLN A 130 -26.10 -8.07 54.80
C GLN A 130 -27.51 -8.32 55.32
N LEU A 131 -27.70 -8.32 56.62
CA LEU A 131 -28.99 -8.46 57.24
C LEU A 131 -29.91 -7.27 56.92
N ALA A 132 -29.36 -6.08 56.79
CA ALA A 132 -30.11 -4.90 56.33
C ALA A 132 -30.65 -5.05 54.90
N ASN A 133 -30.09 -5.98 54.08
CA ASN A 133 -30.53 -6.28 52.71
C ASN A 133 -31.57 -7.39 52.70
N THR A 134 -32.61 -7.28 53.52
CA THR A 134 -33.75 -8.24 53.64
C THR A 134 -35.08 -7.52 53.46
N VAL A 135 -36.13 -8.25 53.25
CA VAL A 135 -37.49 -7.79 53.41
C VAL A 135 -37.99 -8.21 54.79
N GLY A 136 -38.75 -7.36 55.49
CA GLY A 136 -39.28 -7.65 56.82
C GLY A 136 -40.79 -7.56 56.87
N VAL A 137 -41.45 -8.57 57.47
CA VAL A 137 -42.90 -8.58 57.65
C VAL A 137 -43.27 -9.01 59.05
N PRO A 138 -44.31 -8.43 59.68
CA PRO A 138 -44.82 -8.88 60.97
C PRO A 138 -45.70 -10.16 60.79
N PHE A 139 -45.73 -10.97 61.83
CA PHE A 139 -46.76 -12.02 61.97
C PHE A 139 -47.12 -12.26 63.43
N ASP A 140 -48.35 -12.65 63.69
CA ASP A 140 -48.90 -12.86 65.01
C ASP A 140 -49.21 -14.35 65.28
N ILE A 141 -48.71 -14.90 66.39
CA ILE A 141 -49.02 -16.28 66.78
C ILE A 141 -49.24 -16.36 68.29
N ASN A 142 -50.31 -17.03 68.70
CA ASN A 142 -50.68 -17.21 70.10
C ASN A 142 -50.69 -15.90 70.90
N GLY A 143 -51.05 -14.76 70.28
CA GLY A 143 -51.05 -13.41 70.87
C GLY A 143 -49.71 -12.75 71.06
N LYS A 144 -48.62 -13.29 70.56
CA LYS A 144 -47.28 -12.69 70.46
C LYS A 144 -47.02 -12.27 69.06
N ARG A 145 -46.38 -11.07 68.90
CA ARG A 145 -45.94 -10.53 67.63
C ARG A 145 -44.49 -10.85 67.37
N PHE A 146 -44.20 -11.20 66.13
CA PHE A 146 -42.85 -11.48 65.62
C PHE A 146 -42.56 -10.66 64.38
N ALA A 147 -41.29 -10.37 64.18
CA ALA A 147 -40.73 -9.75 62.98
C ALA A 147 -39.95 -10.81 62.20
N LEU A 148 -40.37 -11.12 60.97
CA LEU A 148 -39.64 -12.01 60.04
C LEU A 148 -38.88 -11.20 59.04
N PHE A 149 -37.56 -11.28 59.04
CA PHE A 149 -36.67 -10.71 57.99
C PHE A 149 -36.16 -11.84 57.11
N MET A 150 -36.31 -11.70 55.77
CA MET A 150 -36.03 -12.75 54.87
C MET A 150 -35.30 -12.26 53.62
N ARG A 151 -34.39 -13.10 53.08
CA ARG A 151 -33.83 -12.96 51.77
C ARG A 151 -33.45 -14.33 51.18
N PRO A 152 -33.37 -14.45 49.84
CA PRO A 152 -32.83 -15.67 49.20
C PRO A 152 -31.33 -15.83 49.52
N ASP A 153 -30.89 -17.06 49.81
CA ASP A 153 -29.47 -17.41 49.84
C ASP A 153 -28.92 -17.55 48.39
N ILE A 154 -28.39 -16.47 47.89
CA ILE A 154 -27.86 -16.41 46.53
C ILE A 154 -26.76 -17.42 46.30
N LYS A 155 -25.91 -17.70 47.31
CA LYS A 155 -24.86 -18.71 47.17
C LYS A 155 -25.45 -20.09 46.96
N MET A 156 -26.43 -20.48 47.74
CA MET A 156 -27.07 -21.77 47.63
C MET A 156 -27.89 -21.92 46.33
N LEU A 157 -28.72 -20.92 45.99
CA LEU A 157 -29.64 -20.97 44.84
C LEU A 157 -28.93 -20.83 43.48
N PHE A 158 -27.81 -20.11 43.42
CA PHE A 158 -27.19 -19.73 42.17
C PHE A 158 -25.70 -20.11 42.05
N THR A 159 -25.18 -20.99 42.90
CA THR A 159 -23.78 -21.40 42.86
C THR A 159 -23.35 -21.93 41.49
N GLU A 160 -24.14 -22.81 40.89
CA GLU A 160 -23.84 -23.40 39.57
C GLU A 160 -23.86 -22.32 38.45
N VAL A 161 -24.83 -21.40 38.53
CA VAL A 161 -24.96 -20.30 37.58
C VAL A 161 -23.72 -19.36 37.63
N HIS A 162 -23.21 -19.09 38.83
CA HIS A 162 -22.00 -18.28 38.99
C HIS A 162 -20.76 -18.93 38.37
N PHE A 163 -20.61 -20.24 38.56
CA PHE A 163 -19.49 -21.00 37.95
C PHE A 163 -19.63 -21.02 36.42
N LEU A 164 -20.83 -21.23 35.89
CA LEU A 164 -21.10 -21.21 34.45
C LEU A 164 -20.83 -19.84 33.84
N LEU A 165 -21.34 -18.77 34.42
CA LEU A 165 -21.11 -17.40 33.94
C LEU A 165 -19.64 -16.98 34.07
N GLY A 166 -18.99 -17.31 35.19
CA GLY A 166 -17.57 -17.06 35.39
C GLY A 166 -16.71 -17.81 34.36
N GLY A 167 -17.02 -19.10 34.15
CA GLY A 167 -16.37 -19.93 33.12
C GLY A 167 -16.56 -19.37 31.71
N MET A 168 -17.76 -18.93 31.37
CA MET A 168 -18.05 -18.31 30.07
C MET A 168 -17.22 -17.04 29.84
N VAL A 169 -17.08 -16.16 30.84
CA VAL A 169 -16.25 -14.95 30.76
C VAL A 169 -14.78 -15.30 30.54
N VAL A 170 -14.26 -16.29 31.25
CA VAL A 170 -12.87 -16.77 31.09
C VAL A 170 -12.63 -17.33 29.69
N VAL A 171 -13.53 -18.19 29.20
CA VAL A 171 -13.42 -18.73 27.83
C VAL A 171 -13.48 -17.62 26.78
N MET A 172 -14.43 -16.68 26.92
CA MET A 172 -14.52 -15.53 26.03
C MET A 172 -13.21 -14.71 26.01
N ALA A 173 -12.61 -14.46 27.17
CA ALA A 173 -11.37 -13.72 27.28
C ALA A 173 -10.21 -14.45 26.57
N ILE A 174 -10.10 -15.77 26.76
CA ILE A 174 -9.08 -16.60 26.10
C ILE A 174 -9.28 -16.60 24.57
N VAL A 175 -10.49 -16.87 24.10
CA VAL A 175 -10.79 -16.91 22.66
C VAL A 175 -10.53 -15.53 22.02
N SER A 176 -10.92 -14.45 22.68
CA SER A 176 -10.68 -13.09 22.22
C SER A 176 -9.18 -12.79 22.12
N LEU A 177 -8.39 -13.16 23.13
CA LEU A 177 -6.94 -12.98 23.12
C LEU A 177 -6.26 -13.78 21.99
N LEU A 178 -6.63 -15.03 21.82
CA LEU A 178 -6.09 -15.89 20.75
C LEU A 178 -6.46 -15.33 19.35
N SER A 179 -7.71 -14.95 19.16
CA SER A 179 -8.18 -14.34 17.91
C SER A 179 -7.41 -13.06 17.60
N MET A 180 -7.18 -12.21 18.60
CA MET A 180 -6.42 -10.98 18.47
C MET A 180 -4.97 -11.24 18.05
N LEU A 181 -4.30 -12.24 18.61
CA LEU A 181 -2.93 -12.61 18.23
C LEU A 181 -2.85 -13.11 16.78
N ILE A 182 -3.84 -13.90 16.33
CA ILE A 182 -3.91 -14.42 14.96
C ILE A 182 -4.12 -13.26 13.96
N VAL A 183 -5.07 -12.36 14.24
CA VAL A 183 -5.37 -11.21 13.39
C VAL A 183 -4.16 -10.26 13.33
N ALA A 184 -3.54 -9.97 14.48
CA ALA A 184 -2.34 -9.14 14.55
C ALA A 184 -1.22 -9.68 13.66
N LYS A 185 -0.94 -10.99 13.73
CA LYS A 185 0.07 -11.64 12.89
C LYS A 185 -0.30 -11.55 11.39
N LYS A 186 -1.54 -11.87 11.03
CA LYS A 186 -2.00 -11.85 9.64
C LYS A 186 -2.00 -10.45 8.99
N LEU A 187 -2.22 -9.37 9.76
CA LEU A 187 -2.25 -8.01 9.23
C LEU A 187 -0.89 -7.32 9.30
N ILE A 188 -0.16 -7.48 10.40
CA ILE A 188 1.05 -6.68 10.66
C ILE A 188 2.28 -7.24 9.95
N GLU A 189 2.40 -8.57 9.85
CA GLU A 189 3.55 -9.20 9.20
C GLU A 189 3.71 -8.78 7.73
N PRO A 190 2.67 -8.84 6.87
CA PRO A 190 2.78 -8.37 5.48
C PRO A 190 3.13 -6.88 5.36
N ILE A 191 2.54 -6.02 6.20
CA ILE A 191 2.85 -4.58 6.20
C ILE A 191 4.31 -4.34 6.59
N THR A 192 4.83 -5.09 7.55
CA THR A 192 6.24 -4.99 7.95
C THR A 192 7.17 -5.45 6.82
N LYS A 193 6.82 -6.52 6.10
CA LYS A 193 7.56 -6.99 4.91
C LYS A 193 7.57 -5.92 3.82
N LEU A 194 6.43 -5.29 3.53
CA LEU A 194 6.33 -4.17 2.60
C LEU A 194 7.20 -2.98 3.03
N THR A 195 7.15 -2.62 4.31
CA THR A 195 7.98 -1.52 4.85
C THR A 195 9.48 -1.79 4.68
N VAL A 196 9.93 -3.02 4.94
CA VAL A 196 11.34 -3.42 4.74
C VAL A 196 11.71 -3.40 3.27
N ALA A 197 10.83 -3.91 2.38
CA ALA A 197 11.05 -3.87 0.93
C ALA A 197 11.14 -2.43 0.41
N THR A 198 10.27 -1.52 0.86
CA THR A 198 10.33 -0.10 0.50
C THR A 198 11.65 0.55 0.90
N LYS A 199 12.19 0.22 2.08
CA LYS A 199 13.51 0.72 2.50
C LYS A 199 14.64 0.22 1.60
N ARG A 200 14.60 -1.06 1.18
CA ARG A 200 15.59 -1.61 0.24
C ARG A 200 15.54 -0.91 -1.11
N VAL A 201 14.34 -0.65 -1.63
CA VAL A 201 14.17 0.10 -2.89
C VAL A 201 14.70 1.52 -2.77
N ALA A 202 14.49 2.19 -1.62
CA ALA A 202 15.05 3.52 -1.35
C ALA A 202 16.58 3.54 -1.25
N GLU A 203 17.22 2.39 -1.00
CA GLU A 203 18.68 2.19 -1.02
C GLU A 203 19.17 1.69 -2.40
N GLU A 204 18.36 1.82 -3.45
CA GLU A 204 18.64 1.35 -4.82
C GLU A 204 18.91 -0.17 -4.90
N ARG A 205 18.38 -0.94 -3.94
CA ARG A 205 18.47 -2.40 -3.91
C ARG A 205 17.15 -3.00 -4.40
N PHE A 206 17.06 -3.24 -5.70
CA PHE A 206 15.85 -3.75 -6.35
C PHE A 206 15.71 -5.28 -6.29
N THR A 207 16.68 -5.99 -5.67
CA THR A 207 16.70 -7.45 -5.59
C THR A 207 15.88 -7.96 -4.40
N GLY A 208 14.94 -8.86 -4.67
CA GLY A 208 14.16 -9.59 -3.67
C GLY A 208 12.70 -9.74 -4.07
N THR A 209 12.21 -10.96 -4.11
CA THR A 209 10.79 -11.25 -4.34
C THR A 209 9.98 -10.95 -3.08
N LEU A 210 8.92 -10.17 -3.23
CA LEU A 210 7.96 -9.92 -2.16
C LEU A 210 6.91 -11.03 -2.18
N GLU A 211 7.14 -12.12 -1.43
CA GLU A 211 6.20 -13.24 -1.34
C GLU A 211 4.99 -12.88 -0.46
N ILE A 212 4.06 -12.11 -0.99
CA ILE A 212 2.77 -11.83 -0.37
C ILE A 212 1.67 -12.34 -1.31
N ASN A 213 1.24 -13.58 -1.09
CA ASN A 213 0.17 -14.20 -1.88
C ASN A 213 -1.19 -13.97 -1.18
N ARG A 214 -1.81 -12.82 -1.44
CA ARG A 214 -3.12 -12.41 -0.89
C ARG A 214 -4.01 -11.84 -2.00
N LYS A 215 -5.35 -11.95 -1.81
CA LYS A 215 -6.37 -11.45 -2.76
C LYS A 215 -7.10 -10.20 -2.26
N ASP A 216 -6.67 -9.65 -1.12
CA ASP A 216 -7.23 -8.45 -0.51
C ASP A 216 -6.41 -7.18 -0.89
N GLU A 217 -6.73 -6.06 -0.26
CA GLU A 217 -6.09 -4.75 -0.49
C GLU A 217 -4.58 -4.78 -0.22
N ILE A 218 -4.14 -5.60 0.75
CA ILE A 218 -2.71 -5.80 1.03
C ILE A 218 -2.03 -6.55 -0.13
N GLY A 219 -2.72 -7.52 -0.73
CA GLY A 219 -2.27 -8.21 -1.92
C GLY A 219 -2.18 -7.30 -3.14
N GLN A 220 -3.17 -6.44 -3.36
CA GLN A 220 -3.15 -5.44 -4.45
C GLN A 220 -2.00 -4.44 -4.27
N LEU A 221 -1.77 -3.98 -3.03
CA LEU A 221 -0.65 -3.09 -2.70
C LEU A 221 0.70 -3.77 -2.97
N ALA A 222 0.85 -5.04 -2.60
CA ALA A 222 2.07 -5.81 -2.84
C ALA A 222 2.35 -5.97 -4.35
N GLN A 223 1.32 -6.26 -5.16
CA GLN A 223 1.45 -6.35 -6.62
C GLN A 223 1.83 -5.00 -7.26
N SER A 224 1.19 -3.92 -6.82
CA SER A 224 1.50 -2.57 -7.31
C SER A 224 2.92 -2.15 -6.95
N PHE A 225 3.36 -2.46 -5.73
CA PHE A 225 4.73 -2.24 -5.28
C PHE A 225 5.74 -3.04 -6.11
N GLN A 226 5.43 -4.31 -6.41
CA GLN A 226 6.28 -5.17 -7.22
C GLN A 226 6.46 -4.60 -8.63
N LYS A 227 5.37 -4.25 -9.32
CA LYS A 227 5.42 -3.60 -10.64
C LYS A 227 6.23 -2.31 -10.64
N MET A 228 6.09 -1.49 -9.60
CA MET A 228 6.89 -0.28 -9.44
C MET A 228 8.38 -0.62 -9.30
N THR A 229 8.72 -1.61 -8.49
CA THR A 229 10.12 -2.04 -8.26
C THR A 229 10.75 -2.60 -9.54
N GLU A 230 10.01 -3.38 -10.31
CA GLU A 230 10.45 -3.90 -11.61
C GLU A 230 10.76 -2.77 -12.59
N ARG A 231 9.88 -1.76 -12.70
CA ARG A 231 10.11 -0.58 -13.53
C ARG A 231 11.32 0.24 -13.07
N LEU A 232 11.49 0.42 -11.75
CA LEU A 232 12.65 1.14 -11.22
C LEU A 232 13.96 0.37 -11.48
N SER A 233 13.95 -0.96 -11.33
CA SER A 233 15.11 -1.81 -11.64
C SER A 233 15.50 -1.74 -13.11
N GLU A 234 14.52 -1.77 -13.99
CA GLU A 234 14.76 -1.67 -15.44
C GLU A 234 15.31 -0.29 -15.82
N ASN A 235 14.74 0.78 -15.27
CA ASN A 235 15.25 2.13 -15.48
C ASN A 235 16.69 2.30 -14.96
N ASP A 236 17.04 1.73 -13.80
CA ASP A 236 18.39 1.76 -13.26
C ASP A 236 19.37 0.97 -14.14
N ARG A 237 18.94 -0.18 -14.66
CA ARG A 237 19.72 -0.98 -15.62
C ARG A 237 20.02 -0.17 -16.89
N ILE A 238 18.99 0.39 -17.52
CA ILE A 238 19.12 1.20 -18.74
C ILE A 238 20.04 2.41 -18.48
N ARG A 239 19.89 3.06 -17.33
CA ARG A 239 20.75 4.19 -16.95
C ARG A 239 22.22 3.78 -16.79
N LYS A 240 22.51 2.64 -16.17
CA LYS A 240 23.87 2.13 -15.99
C LYS A 240 24.52 1.72 -17.32
N GLU A 241 23.77 1.03 -18.18
CA GLU A 241 24.20 0.70 -19.54
C GLU A 241 24.52 1.97 -20.32
N PHE A 242 23.62 2.96 -20.34
CA PHE A 242 23.85 4.25 -20.98
C PHE A 242 25.16 4.93 -20.50
N ILE A 243 25.40 4.99 -19.19
CA ILE A 243 26.65 5.60 -18.65
C ILE A 243 27.88 4.81 -19.08
N SER A 244 27.80 3.49 -19.12
CA SER A 244 28.88 2.61 -19.58
C SER A 244 29.21 2.86 -21.05
N ASP A 245 28.18 2.88 -21.90
CA ASP A 245 28.34 3.06 -23.36
C ASP A 245 28.89 4.44 -23.69
N VAL A 246 28.35 5.50 -23.05
CA VAL A 246 28.90 6.86 -23.15
C VAL A 246 30.37 6.88 -22.79
N SER A 247 30.76 6.26 -21.67
CA SER A 247 32.13 6.24 -21.20
C SER A 247 33.07 5.56 -22.19
N HIS A 248 32.65 4.42 -22.75
CA HIS A 248 33.41 3.67 -23.75
C HIS A 248 33.62 4.49 -25.04
N ASP A 249 32.54 5.10 -25.55
CA ASP A 249 32.58 5.85 -26.81
C ASP A 249 33.34 7.18 -26.72
N PHE A 250 33.52 7.71 -25.51
CA PHE A 250 34.44 8.84 -25.27
C PHE A 250 35.89 8.42 -25.08
N GLN A 251 36.15 7.27 -24.44
CA GLN A 251 37.50 6.82 -24.14
C GLN A 251 38.31 6.49 -25.41
N SER A 252 37.68 5.81 -26.38
CA SER A 252 38.37 5.39 -27.61
C SER A 252 38.93 6.56 -28.42
N PRO A 253 38.18 7.58 -28.84
CA PRO A 253 38.70 8.73 -29.57
C PRO A 253 39.74 9.56 -28.76
N LEU A 254 39.55 9.68 -27.43
CA LEU A 254 40.52 10.37 -26.58
C LEU A 254 41.86 9.65 -26.54
N LEU A 255 41.90 8.32 -26.52
CA LEU A 255 43.10 7.52 -26.59
C LEU A 255 43.78 7.70 -27.95
N ASN A 256 43.04 7.69 -29.07
CA ASN A 256 43.58 7.95 -30.40
C ASN A 256 44.19 9.35 -30.50
N ILE A 257 43.45 10.39 -30.09
CA ILE A 257 43.95 11.77 -30.09
C ILE A 257 45.26 11.86 -29.30
N LYS A 258 45.31 11.28 -28.09
CA LYS A 258 46.51 11.28 -27.25
C LYS A 258 47.64 10.52 -27.93
N GLY A 259 47.40 9.33 -28.48
CA GLY A 259 48.44 8.53 -29.15
C GLY A 259 49.05 9.24 -30.35
N TYR A 260 48.19 9.80 -31.24
CA TYR A 260 48.69 10.52 -32.41
C TYR A 260 49.36 11.87 -32.03
N ALA A 261 48.88 12.55 -30.99
CA ALA A 261 49.54 13.76 -30.47
C ALA A 261 50.91 13.44 -29.88
N ASP A 262 51.09 12.30 -29.22
CA ASP A 262 52.40 11.87 -28.71
C ASP A 262 53.36 11.50 -29.86
N LEU A 263 52.86 10.87 -30.92
CA LEU A 263 53.66 10.60 -32.14
C LEU A 263 54.10 11.88 -32.83
N LEU A 264 53.25 12.92 -32.86
CA LEU A 264 53.61 14.23 -33.45
C LEU A 264 54.73 14.97 -32.74
N LYS A 265 55.10 14.58 -31.51
CA LYS A 265 56.26 15.15 -30.76
C LYS A 265 57.60 14.67 -31.28
N ASN A 266 57.64 13.67 -32.18
CA ASN A 266 58.90 13.20 -32.78
C ASN A 266 59.33 14.17 -33.85
N ASP A 267 60.48 14.75 -33.67
CA ASP A 267 61.06 15.76 -34.58
C ASP A 267 61.44 15.16 -35.94
N ASP A 268 61.83 13.88 -36.02
CA ASP A 268 62.19 13.18 -37.23
C ASP A 268 61.05 12.65 -38.07
N LEU A 269 59.81 13.03 -37.77
CA LEU A 269 58.62 12.54 -38.45
C LEU A 269 58.48 13.07 -39.89
N PRO A 270 58.26 12.21 -40.88
CA PRO A 270 58.08 12.63 -42.28
C PRO A 270 56.85 13.58 -42.38
N MET A 271 56.95 14.57 -43.26
CA MET A 271 55.85 15.59 -43.41
C MET A 271 54.48 14.96 -43.75
N LEU A 272 54.47 13.84 -44.51
CA LEU A 272 53.25 13.11 -44.86
C LEU A 272 52.57 12.48 -43.63
N ASP A 273 53.41 11.83 -42.78
CA ASP A 273 52.88 11.20 -41.56
C ASP A 273 52.39 12.24 -40.56
N ARG A 274 53.10 13.38 -40.45
CA ARG A 274 52.66 14.53 -39.63
C ARG A 274 51.26 15.03 -40.06
N LYS A 275 51.04 15.16 -41.37
CA LYS A 275 49.75 15.57 -41.93
C LYS A 275 48.65 14.52 -41.64
N ASN A 276 48.97 13.22 -41.84
CA ASN A 276 48.03 12.13 -41.59
C ASN A 276 47.62 12.08 -40.10
N TYR A 277 48.60 12.18 -39.17
CA TYR A 277 48.30 12.17 -37.74
C TYR A 277 47.46 13.39 -37.32
N ALA A 278 47.75 14.59 -37.86
CA ALA A 278 46.92 15.77 -37.63
C ALA A 278 45.51 15.58 -38.15
N THR A 279 45.32 14.95 -39.32
CA THR A 279 43.99 14.67 -39.88
C THR A 279 43.21 13.68 -38.99
N VAL A 280 43.86 12.64 -38.44
CA VAL A 280 43.21 11.70 -37.51
C VAL A 280 42.76 12.42 -36.22
N ILE A 281 43.65 13.30 -35.66
CA ILE A 281 43.27 14.08 -34.48
C ILE A 281 42.08 14.97 -34.76
N GLN A 282 42.03 15.61 -35.95
CA GLN A 282 40.92 16.47 -36.36
C GLN A 282 39.62 15.67 -36.46
N SER A 283 39.66 14.51 -37.17
CA SER A 283 38.45 13.66 -37.35
C SER A 283 37.90 13.17 -35.99
N GLU A 284 38.77 12.72 -35.09
CA GLU A 284 38.33 12.25 -33.75
C GLU A 284 37.77 13.42 -32.88
N THR A 285 38.32 14.63 -33.05
CA THR A 285 37.78 15.82 -32.38
C THR A 285 36.38 16.19 -32.91
N GLU A 286 36.17 16.11 -34.23
CA GLU A 286 34.87 16.32 -34.87
C GLU A 286 33.86 15.27 -34.44
N ARG A 287 34.28 14.01 -34.34
CA ARG A 287 33.47 12.89 -33.80
C ARG A 287 33.02 13.14 -32.38
N LEU A 288 33.92 13.53 -31.46
CA LEU A 288 33.62 13.90 -30.09
C LEU A 288 32.63 15.06 -30.00
N SER A 289 32.80 16.10 -30.83
CA SER A 289 31.90 17.24 -30.91
C SER A 289 30.50 16.81 -31.34
N SER A 290 30.38 15.95 -32.34
CA SER A 290 29.11 15.39 -32.81
C SER A 290 28.41 14.56 -31.71
N LEU A 291 29.15 13.66 -31.06
CA LEU A 291 28.68 12.83 -29.96
C LEU A 291 28.15 13.68 -28.80
N THR A 292 28.87 14.74 -28.43
CA THR A 292 28.42 15.67 -27.38
C THR A 292 27.11 16.38 -27.75
N LYS A 293 26.98 16.85 -29.01
CA LYS A 293 25.76 17.49 -29.50
C LYS A 293 24.55 16.53 -29.48
N GLN A 294 24.76 15.27 -29.88
CA GLN A 294 23.72 14.24 -29.86
C GLN A 294 23.30 13.86 -28.43
N LEU A 295 24.25 13.77 -27.49
CA LEU A 295 23.95 13.54 -26.08
C LEU A 295 23.16 14.69 -25.44
N LEU A 296 23.55 15.94 -25.73
CA LEU A 296 22.78 17.12 -25.28
C LEU A 296 21.37 17.14 -25.85
N LEU A 297 21.22 16.75 -27.12
CA LEU A 297 19.90 16.62 -27.73
C LEU A 297 19.05 15.55 -27.05
N LEU A 298 19.60 14.33 -26.85
CA LEU A 298 18.88 13.24 -26.13
C LEU A 298 18.51 13.64 -24.71
N THR A 299 19.43 14.26 -23.95
CA THR A 299 19.12 14.72 -22.60
C THR A 299 18.04 15.80 -22.59
N SER A 300 17.97 16.67 -23.63
CA SER A 300 16.89 17.64 -23.76
C SER A 300 15.55 16.98 -24.09
N LEU A 301 15.56 15.92 -24.90
CA LEU A 301 14.36 15.12 -25.23
C LEU A 301 13.86 14.34 -24.00
N ASP A 302 14.74 13.68 -23.22
CA ASP A 302 14.41 12.97 -21.99
C ASP A 302 13.85 13.88 -20.88
N GLN A 303 14.25 15.15 -20.86
CA GLN A 303 13.82 16.16 -19.86
C GLN A 303 12.61 17.00 -20.29
N LEU A 304 12.00 16.69 -21.43
CA LEU A 304 10.87 17.49 -21.95
C LEU A 304 9.66 17.46 -20.97
N SER A 305 9.84 18.26 -19.88
CA SER A 305 8.74 18.90 -19.15
C SER A 305 8.22 20.15 -19.93
N SER A 306 8.92 20.56 -21.00
CA SER A 306 8.54 21.72 -21.84
C SER A 306 7.79 21.25 -23.08
N PRO A 307 6.70 21.91 -23.44
CA PRO A 307 5.98 21.58 -24.67
C PRO A 307 6.89 21.80 -25.89
N LEU A 308 6.76 20.93 -26.90
CA LEU A 308 7.37 21.13 -28.22
C LEU A 308 7.09 22.54 -28.72
N HIS A 309 8.08 23.17 -29.36
CA HIS A 309 7.88 24.46 -30.02
C HIS A 309 7.18 24.26 -31.36
N LEU A 310 5.89 23.92 -31.31
CA LEU A 310 5.08 23.65 -32.48
C LEU A 310 4.93 24.92 -33.35
N LYS A 311 5.30 24.81 -34.62
CA LYS A 311 5.14 25.84 -35.63
C LYS A 311 4.65 25.22 -36.91
N SER A 312 3.86 25.97 -37.67
CA SER A 312 3.55 25.60 -39.06
C SER A 312 4.72 25.93 -39.97
N PHE A 313 5.16 24.96 -40.76
CA PHE A 313 6.27 25.11 -41.72
C PHE A 313 6.09 24.18 -42.91
N ARG A 314 6.79 24.52 -44.02
CA ARG A 314 6.83 23.70 -45.25
C ARG A 314 7.80 22.56 -45.09
N MET A 315 7.27 21.34 -44.88
CA MET A 315 8.09 20.11 -44.67
C MET A 315 8.87 19.73 -45.93
N ASP A 316 8.26 19.83 -47.10
CA ASP A 316 8.94 19.60 -48.39
C ASP A 316 10.16 20.49 -48.57
N THR A 317 10.05 21.76 -48.18
CA THR A 317 11.19 22.69 -48.26
C THR A 317 12.30 22.31 -47.29
N GLN A 318 11.97 21.94 -46.08
CA GLN A 318 12.93 21.50 -45.08
C GLN A 318 13.69 20.26 -45.54
N ILE A 319 12.99 19.24 -46.09
CA ILE A 319 13.63 18.03 -46.63
C ILE A 319 14.55 18.39 -47.81
N LYS A 320 14.10 19.27 -48.75
CA LYS A 320 14.94 19.74 -49.87
C LYS A 320 16.20 20.42 -49.39
N GLU A 321 16.10 21.25 -48.36
CA GLU A 321 17.28 21.93 -47.78
C GLU A 321 18.22 20.96 -47.14
N THR A 322 17.72 19.94 -46.42
CA THR A 322 18.53 18.87 -45.83
C THR A 322 19.27 18.07 -46.90
N VAL A 323 18.57 17.67 -47.98
CA VAL A 323 19.23 17.00 -49.14
C VAL A 323 20.36 17.84 -49.71
N ARG A 324 20.12 19.16 -49.84
CA ARG A 324 21.13 20.09 -50.39
C ARG A 324 22.39 20.15 -49.49
N LYS A 325 22.24 20.06 -48.16
CA LYS A 325 23.40 20.03 -47.25
C LYS A 325 24.30 18.81 -47.50
N TYR A 326 23.73 17.68 -47.90
CA TYR A 326 24.49 16.44 -48.13
C TYR A 326 24.85 16.19 -49.61
N ARG A 327 24.60 17.16 -50.50
CA ARG A 327 24.89 17.04 -51.92
C ARG A 327 26.37 16.73 -52.20
N TRP A 328 27.26 17.34 -51.50
CA TRP A 328 28.72 17.12 -51.63
C TRP A 328 29.07 15.64 -51.39
N LEU A 329 28.48 14.98 -50.42
CA LEU A 329 28.71 13.56 -50.10
C LEU A 329 28.16 12.65 -51.17
N SER A 330 26.99 12.97 -51.72
CA SER A 330 26.44 12.19 -52.86
C SER A 330 27.29 12.33 -54.11
N GLU A 331 27.81 13.51 -54.41
CA GLU A 331 28.70 13.76 -55.55
C GLU A 331 30.04 13.03 -55.36
N GLU A 332 30.66 13.06 -54.16
CA GLU A 332 31.89 12.34 -53.86
C GLU A 332 31.75 10.83 -54.05
N LYS A 333 30.67 10.24 -53.60
CA LYS A 333 30.37 8.80 -53.75
C LYS A 333 29.69 8.46 -55.07
N GLN A 334 29.32 9.44 -55.89
CA GLN A 334 28.56 9.27 -57.15
C GLN A 334 27.20 8.63 -56.91
N ILE A 335 26.55 8.89 -55.76
CA ILE A 335 25.22 8.35 -55.42
C ILE A 335 24.16 9.24 -56.05
N SER A 336 23.15 8.61 -56.74
CA SER A 336 22.02 9.29 -57.32
C SER A 336 20.93 9.52 -56.24
N ILE A 337 20.55 10.78 -55.97
CA ILE A 337 19.44 11.09 -55.10
C ILE A 337 18.21 11.46 -55.91
N SER A 338 17.11 10.73 -55.75
CA SER A 338 15.76 11.09 -56.30
C SER A 338 14.89 11.65 -55.18
N VAL A 339 14.15 12.71 -55.47
CA VAL A 339 13.32 13.42 -54.49
C VAL A 339 11.95 13.66 -55.08
N GLU A 340 10.92 13.02 -54.53
CA GLU A 340 9.51 13.17 -54.87
C GLU A 340 8.74 13.65 -53.63
N LEU A 341 8.40 14.91 -53.56
CA LEU A 341 7.81 15.52 -52.39
C LEU A 341 6.53 16.31 -52.73
N ASP A 342 5.43 15.89 -52.13
CA ASP A 342 4.21 16.68 -52.10
C ASP A 342 4.45 17.99 -51.35
N GLU A 343 3.73 19.07 -51.73
CA GLU A 343 3.79 20.32 -51.00
C GLU A 343 2.96 20.24 -49.74
N VAL A 344 3.64 20.15 -48.59
CA VAL A 344 2.99 19.90 -47.29
C VAL A 344 3.33 21.02 -46.29
N GLU A 345 2.30 21.63 -45.75
CA GLU A 345 2.40 22.45 -44.53
C GLU A 345 2.11 21.57 -43.32
N PHE A 346 3.06 21.48 -42.41
CA PHE A 346 3.01 20.62 -41.23
C PHE A 346 3.20 21.42 -39.94
N THR A 347 2.44 21.06 -38.91
CA THR A 347 2.56 21.65 -37.57
C THR A 347 3.38 20.74 -36.67
N GLY A 348 4.59 21.16 -36.32
CA GLY A 348 5.54 20.39 -35.49
C GLY A 348 6.68 21.28 -35.03
N ASP A 349 7.70 20.68 -34.37
CA ASP A 349 8.94 21.36 -34.04
C ASP A 349 9.95 21.23 -35.21
N PRO A 350 10.18 22.31 -35.99
CA PRO A 350 11.02 22.23 -37.18
C PRO A 350 12.46 21.84 -36.86
N SER A 351 12.97 22.21 -35.67
CA SER A 351 14.36 21.97 -35.27
C SER A 351 14.60 20.50 -34.95
N PHE A 352 13.65 19.85 -34.31
CA PHE A 352 13.72 18.42 -34.03
C PHE A 352 13.46 17.58 -35.27
N LEU A 353 12.48 17.93 -36.09
CA LEU A 353 12.20 17.20 -37.34
C LEU A 353 13.34 17.34 -38.34
N GLU A 354 14.06 18.46 -38.39
CA GLU A 354 15.28 18.58 -39.21
C GLU A 354 16.32 17.51 -38.83
N LYS A 355 16.45 17.18 -37.51
CA LYS A 355 17.36 16.12 -37.05
C LYS A 355 16.94 14.74 -37.49
N VAL A 356 15.62 14.47 -37.63
CA VAL A 356 15.11 13.23 -38.22
C VAL A 356 15.62 13.05 -39.65
N TRP A 357 15.43 14.10 -40.50
CA TRP A 357 15.85 14.03 -41.88
C TRP A 357 17.35 13.98 -42.03
N GLU A 358 18.12 14.75 -41.26
CA GLU A 358 19.57 14.70 -41.22
C GLU A 358 20.09 13.30 -40.91
N ASN A 359 19.54 12.60 -39.90
CA ASN A 359 19.97 11.27 -39.52
C ASN A 359 19.61 10.22 -40.60
N LEU A 360 18.36 10.23 -41.09
CA LEU A 360 17.92 9.24 -42.09
C LEU A 360 18.66 9.42 -43.42
N ILE A 361 18.78 10.66 -43.93
CA ILE A 361 19.46 10.93 -45.20
C ILE A 361 20.97 10.66 -45.09
N SER A 362 21.61 11.06 -44.00
CA SER A 362 23.04 10.79 -43.82
C SER A 362 23.32 9.27 -43.71
N ASN A 363 22.45 8.52 -43.03
CA ASN A 363 22.57 7.06 -42.94
C ASN A 363 22.39 6.43 -44.31
N ALA A 364 21.38 6.79 -45.10
CA ALA A 364 21.18 6.28 -46.44
C ALA A 364 22.43 6.52 -47.30
N LEU A 365 22.99 7.74 -47.36
CA LEU A 365 24.20 8.04 -48.12
C LEU A 365 25.46 7.35 -47.61
N LYS A 366 25.50 7.07 -46.34
CA LYS A 366 26.63 6.46 -45.65
C LYS A 366 26.75 4.95 -46.00
N TYR A 367 25.62 4.26 -45.96
CA TYR A 367 25.54 2.82 -46.16
C TYR A 367 25.26 2.38 -47.61
N THR A 368 24.95 3.34 -48.49
CA THR A 368 24.88 3.11 -49.93
C THR A 368 26.27 2.99 -50.54
N SER A 369 26.44 1.99 -51.40
CA SER A 369 27.66 1.78 -52.16
C SER A 369 27.89 2.91 -53.19
N PRO A 370 29.15 3.19 -53.61
CA PRO A 370 29.38 4.13 -54.69
C PRO A 370 28.58 3.77 -55.97
N LYS A 371 27.98 4.78 -56.61
CA LYS A 371 27.06 4.70 -57.75
C LYS A 371 25.71 4.11 -57.43
N GLY A 372 25.33 3.93 -56.19
CA GLY A 372 24.04 3.51 -55.75
C GLY A 372 22.97 4.62 -55.82
N LYS A 373 21.79 4.33 -55.28
CA LYS A 373 20.63 5.21 -55.34
C LYS A 373 19.98 5.41 -53.98
N VAL A 374 19.56 6.64 -53.74
CA VAL A 374 18.73 7.01 -52.54
C VAL A 374 17.47 7.71 -53.05
N ASP A 375 16.31 7.18 -52.68
CA ASP A 375 14.99 7.75 -53.02
C ASP A 375 14.34 8.33 -51.76
N ILE A 376 13.86 9.56 -51.83
CA ILE A 376 13.17 10.26 -50.75
C ILE A 376 11.77 10.65 -51.24
N VAL A 377 10.75 10.14 -50.59
CA VAL A 377 9.34 10.36 -50.97
C VAL A 377 8.59 10.96 -49.78
N LEU A 378 7.90 12.08 -49.99
CA LEU A 378 6.95 12.67 -49.04
C LEU A 378 5.56 12.58 -49.68
N THR A 379 4.64 11.90 -49.04
CA THR A 379 3.26 11.75 -49.47
C THR A 379 2.33 12.41 -48.47
N ASP A 380 1.43 13.27 -48.95
CA ASP A 380 0.42 13.92 -48.18
C ASP A 380 -0.89 13.13 -48.15
N TYR A 381 -1.31 12.69 -46.96
CA TYR A 381 -2.62 12.11 -46.73
C TYR A 381 -3.48 13.08 -45.91
N GLU A 382 -4.77 12.84 -45.87
CA GLU A 382 -5.74 13.72 -45.24
C GLU A 382 -5.49 13.88 -43.72
N ASP A 383 -5.13 12.80 -43.02
CA ASP A 383 -4.95 12.70 -41.56
C ASP A 383 -3.47 12.61 -41.11
N ARG A 384 -2.54 12.40 -42.06
CA ARG A 384 -1.13 12.14 -41.75
C ARG A 384 -0.22 12.49 -42.92
N VAL A 385 1.07 12.58 -42.64
CA VAL A 385 2.11 12.66 -43.66
C VAL A 385 2.98 11.42 -43.55
N ARG A 386 3.42 10.88 -44.69
CA ARG A 386 4.31 9.73 -44.78
C ARG A 386 5.58 10.11 -45.52
N ILE A 387 6.72 9.85 -44.88
CA ILE A 387 8.04 10.12 -45.43
C ILE A 387 8.78 8.80 -45.53
N GLU A 388 9.26 8.47 -46.73
CA GLU A 388 10.09 7.30 -47.01
C GLU A 388 11.49 7.73 -47.44
N VAL A 389 12.50 7.15 -46.81
CA VAL A 389 13.90 7.24 -47.22
C VAL A 389 14.36 5.83 -47.55
N ARG A 390 14.60 5.57 -48.81
CA ARG A 390 14.99 4.28 -49.35
C ARG A 390 16.39 4.35 -49.93
N ASP A 391 17.24 3.38 -49.59
CA ASP A 391 18.55 3.19 -50.15
C ASP A 391 18.70 1.78 -50.75
N ASP A 392 19.61 1.62 -51.72
CA ASP A 392 20.03 0.35 -52.27
C ASP A 392 21.38 -0.14 -51.71
N GLY A 393 21.64 0.21 -50.47
CA GLY A 393 22.88 -0.08 -49.74
C GLY A 393 22.99 -1.52 -49.25
N ILE A 394 23.87 -1.71 -48.26
CA ILE A 394 24.19 -3.04 -47.70
C ILE A 394 23.02 -3.75 -47.03
N GLY A 395 21.95 -3.01 -46.65
CA GLY A 395 20.84 -3.54 -45.91
C GLY A 395 21.17 -3.84 -44.43
N ILE A 396 20.17 -4.40 -43.73
CA ILE A 396 20.24 -4.77 -42.31
C ILE A 396 19.69 -6.18 -42.16
N ALA A 397 20.46 -7.08 -41.54
CA ALA A 397 20.02 -8.43 -41.24
C ALA A 397 18.85 -8.44 -40.24
N SER A 398 17.90 -9.36 -40.40
CA SER A 398 16.66 -9.39 -39.63
C SER A 398 16.85 -9.47 -38.11
N GLU A 399 17.94 -10.09 -37.65
CA GLU A 399 18.29 -10.20 -36.23
C GLU A 399 18.61 -8.87 -35.58
N HIS A 400 19.00 -7.86 -36.35
CA HIS A 400 19.37 -6.54 -35.88
C HIS A 400 18.18 -5.53 -35.89
N LEU A 401 17.13 -5.77 -36.73
CA LEU A 401 16.04 -4.82 -36.96
C LEU A 401 15.31 -4.39 -35.69
N SER A 402 15.17 -5.28 -34.71
CA SER A 402 14.54 -4.96 -33.43
C SER A 402 15.39 -4.07 -32.51
N ARG A 403 16.70 -3.92 -32.80
CA ARG A 403 17.65 -3.24 -31.93
C ARG A 403 18.28 -1.98 -32.54
N ILE A 404 18.07 -1.71 -33.82
CA ILE A 404 18.71 -0.55 -34.49
C ILE A 404 18.29 0.80 -33.93
N PHE A 405 17.19 0.86 -33.17
CA PHE A 405 16.73 2.05 -32.46
C PHE A 405 17.25 2.14 -31.02
N ASP A 406 17.91 1.07 -30.52
CA ASP A 406 18.56 1.10 -29.21
C ASP A 406 19.70 2.13 -29.21
N ARG A 407 19.88 2.86 -28.11
CA ARG A 407 20.95 3.84 -27.97
C ARG A 407 22.31 3.14 -28.02
N PHE A 408 23.27 3.71 -28.76
CA PHE A 408 24.62 3.18 -29.01
C PHE A 408 24.69 1.86 -29.76
N TYR A 409 23.57 1.34 -30.25
CA TYR A 409 23.57 0.08 -30.99
C TYR A 409 24.18 0.24 -32.37
N ARG A 410 25.07 -0.69 -32.75
CA ARG A 410 25.71 -0.81 -34.07
C ARG A 410 25.73 -2.27 -34.50
N VAL A 411 25.43 -2.52 -35.76
CA VAL A 411 25.31 -3.88 -36.34
C VAL A 411 26.66 -4.64 -36.36
N ASP A 412 27.81 -3.94 -36.48
CA ASP A 412 29.14 -4.56 -36.48
C ASP A 412 30.20 -3.63 -35.84
N GLU A 413 30.81 -4.07 -34.75
CA GLU A 413 32.02 -3.41 -34.17
C GLU A 413 33.28 -3.69 -34.95
N SER A 414 33.32 -4.77 -35.77
CA SER A 414 34.57 -5.31 -36.35
C SER A 414 34.78 -5.07 -37.83
N ARG A 415 33.74 -4.76 -38.62
CA ARG A 415 33.82 -4.69 -40.08
C ARG A 415 34.00 -3.32 -40.70
N THR A 416 33.86 -2.22 -39.94
CA THR A 416 33.82 -0.89 -40.55
C THR A 416 34.56 0.16 -39.74
N TRP A 417 35.89 0.03 -39.62
CA TRP A 417 36.75 1.18 -39.29
C TRP A 417 36.54 2.38 -40.23
N GLU A 418 35.97 2.14 -41.43
CA GLU A 418 35.72 3.17 -42.45
C GLU A 418 34.34 3.84 -42.32
N ILE A 419 33.34 3.27 -41.57
CA ILE A 419 32.01 3.84 -41.47
C ILE A 419 31.81 4.38 -40.06
N GLU A 420 32.15 5.65 -39.84
CA GLU A 420 32.00 6.35 -38.56
C GLU A 420 30.50 6.52 -38.16
N GLY A 421 30.15 6.22 -36.92
CA GLY A 421 28.82 6.43 -36.37
C GLY A 421 28.81 6.33 -34.86
N THR A 422 27.90 7.08 -34.22
CA THR A 422 27.75 7.15 -32.78
C THR A 422 26.74 6.16 -32.22
N GLY A 423 25.93 5.50 -33.07
CA GLY A 423 24.83 4.65 -32.65
C GLY A 423 23.63 5.41 -32.01
N LEU A 424 23.69 6.76 -32.00
CA LEU A 424 22.65 7.58 -31.40
C LEU A 424 21.64 8.15 -32.42
N GLY A 425 21.97 8.11 -33.73
CA GLY A 425 21.18 8.77 -34.76
C GLY A 425 19.76 8.21 -34.89
N LEU A 426 19.59 6.89 -34.92
CA LEU A 426 18.27 6.26 -35.06
C LEU A 426 17.45 6.32 -33.79
N SER A 427 18.07 6.26 -32.60
CA SER A 427 17.34 6.48 -31.34
C SER A 427 16.81 7.90 -31.21
N ILE A 428 17.55 8.92 -31.70
CA ILE A 428 17.06 10.31 -31.80
C ILE A 428 15.87 10.39 -32.77
N VAL A 429 15.94 9.70 -33.91
CA VAL A 429 14.83 9.68 -34.87
C VAL A 429 13.57 9.11 -34.23
N GLN A 430 13.66 7.98 -33.56
CA GLN A 430 12.52 7.35 -32.89
C GLN A 430 11.92 8.29 -31.83
N GLU A 431 12.74 8.82 -30.94
CA GLU A 431 12.29 9.71 -29.85
C GLU A 431 11.59 10.96 -30.39
N VAL A 432 12.16 11.60 -31.42
CA VAL A 432 11.55 12.79 -32.04
C VAL A 432 10.23 12.46 -32.73
N VAL A 433 10.14 11.34 -33.44
CA VAL A 433 8.91 10.90 -34.10
C VAL A 433 7.83 10.58 -33.07
N GLU A 434 8.15 9.85 -32.01
CA GLU A 434 7.23 9.54 -30.90
C GLU A 434 6.74 10.81 -30.19
N LEU A 435 7.60 11.79 -29.96
CA LEU A 435 7.22 13.10 -29.38
C LEU A 435 6.22 13.88 -30.24
N HIS A 436 6.23 13.65 -31.57
CA HIS A 436 5.23 14.21 -32.48
C HIS A 436 3.99 13.33 -32.66
N GLY A 437 3.85 12.25 -31.85
CA GLY A 437 2.72 11.30 -31.92
C GLY A 437 2.75 10.42 -33.16
N GLY A 438 3.91 10.29 -33.81
CA GLY A 438 4.12 9.49 -35.02
C GLY A 438 4.73 8.12 -34.73
N ASP A 439 4.95 7.37 -35.81
CA ASP A 439 5.59 6.06 -35.79
C ASP A 439 6.70 6.00 -36.85
N ILE A 440 7.74 5.21 -36.57
CA ILE A 440 8.80 4.87 -37.52
C ILE A 440 8.88 3.37 -37.76
N HIS A 441 8.95 3.00 -39.02
CA HIS A 441 9.12 1.59 -39.45
C HIS A 441 10.36 1.45 -40.33
N VAL A 442 10.96 0.25 -40.27
CA VAL A 442 12.10 -0.14 -41.10
C VAL A 442 11.76 -1.41 -41.84
N ASP A 443 12.04 -1.44 -43.13
CA ASP A 443 12.00 -2.62 -43.97
C ASP A 443 13.37 -2.76 -44.64
N SER A 444 14.07 -3.85 -44.37
CA SER A 444 15.41 -4.08 -44.87
C SER A 444 15.72 -5.58 -44.97
N ASN A 445 16.51 -5.92 -45.96
CA ASN A 445 17.09 -7.23 -46.09
C ASN A 445 18.59 -7.10 -46.40
N ASP A 446 19.37 -8.02 -45.87
CA ASP A 446 20.82 -8.03 -46.06
C ASP A 446 21.17 -8.05 -47.55
N GLY A 447 21.98 -7.10 -48.02
CA GLY A 447 22.35 -6.91 -49.40
C GLY A 447 21.30 -6.32 -50.36
N ALA A 448 20.11 -5.94 -49.86
CA ALA A 448 19.01 -5.45 -50.69
C ALA A 448 18.61 -3.98 -50.41
N GLY A 449 19.35 -3.32 -49.54
CA GLY A 449 19.08 -1.92 -49.11
C GLY A 449 18.10 -1.81 -47.97
N THR A 450 17.78 -0.56 -47.59
CA THR A 450 16.92 -0.25 -46.47
C THR A 450 15.88 0.79 -46.83
N THR A 451 14.66 0.65 -46.29
CA THR A 451 13.60 1.65 -46.34
C THR A 451 13.17 2.06 -44.93
N PHE A 452 13.38 3.30 -44.54
CA PHE A 452 12.81 3.88 -43.35
C PHE A 452 11.52 4.63 -43.71
N THR A 453 10.44 4.35 -43.02
CA THR A 453 9.14 4.99 -43.18
C THR A 453 8.75 5.71 -41.90
N VAL A 454 8.64 7.03 -41.97
CA VAL A 454 8.16 7.89 -40.87
C VAL A 454 6.71 8.28 -41.16
N ILE A 455 5.83 8.13 -40.20
CA ILE A 455 4.42 8.50 -40.25
C ILE A 455 4.13 9.51 -39.16
N LEU A 456 3.71 10.71 -39.52
CA LEU A 456 3.37 11.77 -38.57
C LEU A 456 1.91 12.17 -38.71
N PRO A 457 1.10 12.19 -37.62
CA PRO A 457 -0.27 12.64 -37.68
C PRO A 457 -0.33 14.16 -37.92
N LYS A 458 -1.31 14.62 -38.68
CA LYS A 458 -1.63 16.04 -38.79
C LYS A 458 -2.49 16.45 -37.58
N LEU A 459 -2.09 17.53 -36.91
CA LEU A 459 -2.80 18.09 -35.75
C LEU A 459 -4.02 18.91 -36.19
#